data_019bb11c5d622f568a719d367fb3c4e7
#
_entry.id   019bb11c5d622f568a719d367fb3c4e7
#
_cell.length_a   1.000
_cell.length_b   1.000
_cell.length_c   1.000
_cell.angle_alpha   90.00
_cell.angle_beta   90.00
_cell.angle_gamma   90.00
#
_symmetry.space_group_name_H-M   'P 1'
#
loop_
_entity.id
_entity.type
_entity.pdbx_description
1 polymer ?
#
loop_
_entity_poly.entity_id
_entity_poly.type
_entity_poly.pdbx_seq_one_letter_code
_entity_poly.pdbx_strand_id
1 'polypeptide(L)'
;MLTLPKKPKIVEKSNNRAVVEISELYPGYGPTIGNTLRRALYSSIEGAAITSFKIDGVPHEFSTIEGVLEDVIEICLNLKEIRLILHGDEPQVLKLNIKGTKEAKGITAKDMVTPSQVEVINKDVHIMTVTSPKALINMELTVERGMGYIQTDKDAKEKKDIGVIRLDAIFTPVLRVNFEVENMRVGDKTDFNRLLLDITTDGTITPEEAYEKAAGVLFDHFELIKDLEGKKSVKKSTGKKSAIKKKESAKKKKGVKKSRVKK
;
A
#
# COMPACT_ATOMS: atom_id res chain seq x y z
N MET A 1 -8.43 -32.11 18.98
CA MET A 1 -7.76 -30.81 19.03
C MET A 1 -7.52 -30.36 17.60
N LEU A 2 -7.87 -29.13 17.23
CA LEU A 2 -7.56 -28.61 15.89
C LEU A 2 -6.05 -28.45 15.77
N THR A 3 -5.45 -29.08 14.76
CA THR A 3 -4.04 -28.91 14.47
C THR A 3 -3.83 -27.57 13.77
N LEU A 4 -2.79 -26.83 14.15
CA LEU A 4 -2.40 -25.61 13.46
C LEU A 4 -1.69 -25.95 12.16
N PRO A 5 -1.84 -25.13 11.10
CA PRO A 5 -1.15 -25.33 9.85
C PRO A 5 0.37 -25.16 10.00
N LYS A 6 1.11 -25.67 9.02
CA LYS A 6 2.55 -25.36 8.91
C LYS A 6 2.78 -23.90 8.53
N LYS A 7 3.96 -23.38 8.87
CA LYS A 7 4.37 -22.04 8.45
C LYS A 7 4.31 -21.92 6.92
N PRO A 8 3.78 -20.81 6.40
CA PRO A 8 3.74 -20.57 4.96
C PRO A 8 5.12 -20.67 4.32
N LYS A 9 5.16 -21.17 3.08
CA LYS A 9 6.38 -21.29 2.29
C LYS A 9 6.16 -20.67 0.92
N ILE A 10 7.22 -20.05 0.39
CA ILE A 10 7.22 -19.58 -0.99
C ILE A 10 7.65 -20.76 -1.85
N VAL A 11 6.81 -21.14 -2.81
CA VAL A 11 7.06 -22.24 -3.76
C VAL A 11 7.67 -21.74 -5.05
N GLU A 12 7.12 -20.63 -5.56
CA GLU A 12 7.59 -19.96 -6.76
C GLU A 12 7.79 -18.48 -6.45
N LYS A 13 8.86 -17.90 -7.00
CA LYS A 13 9.15 -16.47 -6.86
C LYS A 13 9.70 -15.91 -8.17
N SER A 14 9.12 -14.79 -8.57
CA SER A 14 9.61 -13.91 -9.63
C SER A 14 9.65 -12.48 -9.09
N ASN A 15 10.11 -11.48 -9.87
CA ASN A 15 10.24 -10.11 -9.37
C ASN A 15 8.96 -9.56 -8.73
N ASN A 16 7.83 -9.69 -9.44
CA ASN A 16 6.55 -9.12 -9.01
C ASN A 16 5.47 -10.18 -8.76
N ARG A 17 5.85 -11.47 -8.72
CA ARG A 17 4.92 -12.58 -8.50
C ARG A 17 5.51 -13.59 -7.52
N ALA A 18 4.70 -14.04 -6.56
CA ALA A 18 5.05 -15.17 -5.69
C ALA A 18 3.87 -16.09 -5.47
N VAL A 19 4.15 -17.39 -5.35
CA VAL A 19 3.18 -18.40 -4.94
C VAL A 19 3.51 -18.82 -3.51
N VAL A 20 2.59 -18.53 -2.59
CA VAL A 20 2.71 -18.89 -1.17
C VAL A 20 1.89 -20.15 -0.90
N GLU A 21 2.54 -21.18 -0.38
CA GLU A 21 1.90 -22.42 0.06
C GLU A 21 1.63 -22.38 1.56
N ILE A 22 0.39 -22.71 1.95
CA ILE A 22 -0.01 -22.97 3.34
C ILE A 22 -0.53 -24.39 3.41
N SER A 23 0.23 -25.27 4.06
CA SER A 23 -0.05 -26.69 4.13
C SER A 23 -0.62 -27.13 5.50
N GLU A 24 -1.26 -28.31 5.53
CA GLU A 24 -1.85 -28.91 6.72
C GLU A 24 -2.99 -28.09 7.35
N LEU A 25 -3.73 -27.37 6.51
CA LEU A 25 -4.96 -26.72 6.94
C LEU A 25 -6.04 -27.78 7.24
N TYR A 26 -6.77 -27.61 8.34
CA TYR A 26 -7.89 -28.48 8.68
C TYR A 26 -8.95 -28.45 7.56
N PRO A 27 -9.66 -29.55 7.32
CA PRO A 27 -10.69 -29.62 6.26
C PRO A 27 -11.65 -28.45 6.28
N GLY A 28 -11.83 -27.79 5.11
CA GLY A 28 -12.70 -26.63 4.94
C GLY A 28 -12.05 -25.26 5.25
N TYR A 29 -10.88 -25.23 5.90
CA TYR A 29 -10.19 -23.95 6.19
C TYR A 29 -9.49 -23.35 4.97
N GLY A 30 -9.13 -24.18 3.98
CA GLY A 30 -8.49 -23.70 2.75
C GLY A 30 -9.27 -22.58 2.07
N PRO A 31 -10.53 -22.77 1.67
CA PRO A 31 -11.35 -21.74 1.04
C PRO A 31 -11.59 -20.53 1.95
N THR A 32 -11.80 -20.73 3.24
CA THR A 32 -12.03 -19.65 4.21
C THR A 32 -10.84 -18.73 4.33
N ILE A 33 -9.65 -19.28 4.55
CA ILE A 33 -8.41 -18.51 4.69
C ILE A 33 -8.01 -17.90 3.37
N GLY A 34 -8.08 -18.66 2.26
CA GLY A 34 -7.73 -18.19 0.92
C GLY A 34 -8.58 -16.99 0.49
N ASN A 35 -9.88 -17.04 0.68
CA ASN A 35 -10.77 -15.93 0.35
C ASN A 35 -10.54 -14.71 1.26
N THR A 36 -10.31 -14.94 2.56
CA THR A 36 -10.06 -13.86 3.52
C THR A 36 -8.76 -13.13 3.19
N LEU A 37 -7.66 -13.86 2.93
CA LEU A 37 -6.38 -13.29 2.53
C LEU A 37 -6.48 -12.55 1.20
N ARG A 38 -7.16 -13.14 0.20
CA ARG A 38 -7.37 -12.48 -1.10
C ARG A 38 -8.06 -11.12 -0.94
N ARG A 39 -9.12 -11.07 -0.13
CA ARG A 39 -9.85 -9.82 0.13
C ARG A 39 -9.00 -8.81 0.88
N ALA A 40 -8.25 -9.24 1.89
CA ALA A 40 -7.35 -8.36 2.63
C ALA A 40 -6.24 -7.78 1.74
N LEU A 41 -5.67 -8.59 0.83
CA LEU A 41 -4.65 -8.16 -0.12
C LEU A 41 -5.15 -7.04 -1.06
N TYR A 42 -6.43 -7.08 -1.48
CA TYR A 42 -6.97 -6.02 -2.34
C TYR A 42 -7.41 -4.77 -1.57
N SER A 43 -7.85 -4.90 -0.32
CA SER A 43 -8.53 -3.81 0.39
C SER A 43 -7.71 -3.13 1.47
N SER A 44 -6.67 -3.79 2.00
CA SER A 44 -6.03 -3.37 3.24
C SER A 44 -4.56 -2.96 3.08
N ILE A 45 -4.07 -2.93 1.85
CA ILE A 45 -2.70 -2.50 1.58
C ILE A 45 -2.73 -1.08 1.05
N GLU A 46 -1.93 -0.22 1.68
CA GLU A 46 -1.75 1.16 1.27
C GLU A 46 -0.83 1.27 0.07
N GLY A 47 -1.12 2.23 -0.78
CA GLY A 47 -0.28 2.60 -1.91
C GLY A 47 -0.39 4.08 -2.24
N ALA A 48 0.24 4.52 -3.31
CA ALA A 48 0.19 5.88 -3.80
C ALA A 48 -0.37 5.92 -5.23
N ALA A 49 -1.14 6.97 -5.53
CA ALA A 49 -1.70 7.17 -6.86
C ALA A 49 -1.83 8.67 -7.17
N ILE A 50 -1.93 8.98 -8.46
CA ILE A 50 -2.26 10.32 -8.94
C ILE A 50 -3.76 10.51 -8.77
N THR A 51 -4.17 11.47 -7.94
CA THR A 51 -5.59 11.78 -7.64
C THR A 51 -6.14 12.92 -8.47
N SER A 52 -5.27 13.84 -8.88
CA SER A 52 -5.64 14.96 -9.73
C SER A 52 -4.44 15.47 -10.53
N PHE A 53 -4.76 16.16 -11.62
CA PHE A 53 -3.74 16.88 -12.38
C PHE A 53 -4.33 18.18 -12.98
N LYS A 54 -3.44 19.07 -13.33
CA LYS A 54 -3.77 20.33 -13.99
C LYS A 54 -2.80 20.55 -15.13
N ILE A 55 -3.34 20.96 -16.30
CA ILE A 55 -2.55 21.37 -17.47
C ILE A 55 -2.87 22.81 -17.76
N ASP A 56 -1.86 23.63 -18.01
CA ASP A 56 -2.06 25.03 -18.39
C ASP A 56 -2.85 25.14 -19.69
N GLY A 57 -3.92 25.94 -19.67
CA GLY A 57 -4.78 26.15 -20.83
C GLY A 57 -5.86 25.07 -21.07
N VAL A 58 -5.95 24.04 -20.23
CA VAL A 58 -6.95 22.97 -20.34
C VAL A 58 -8.01 23.14 -19.25
N PRO A 59 -9.28 23.42 -19.63
CA PRO A 59 -10.34 23.66 -18.65
C PRO A 59 -11.04 22.41 -18.11
N HIS A 60 -11.08 21.31 -18.88
CA HIS A 60 -11.79 20.06 -18.54
C HIS A 60 -11.23 18.85 -19.30
N GLU A 61 -11.61 17.66 -18.89
CA GLU A 61 -11.12 16.37 -19.40
C GLU A 61 -11.43 16.09 -20.88
N PHE A 62 -12.45 16.71 -21.44
CA PHE A 62 -12.86 16.54 -22.85
C PHE A 62 -12.18 17.54 -23.81
N SER A 63 -11.13 18.20 -23.35
CA SER A 63 -10.37 19.15 -24.17
C SER A 63 -9.29 18.43 -24.99
N THR A 64 -8.81 19.10 -26.02
CA THR A 64 -7.60 18.73 -26.76
C THR A 64 -6.50 19.73 -26.48
N ILE A 65 -5.24 19.30 -26.60
CA ILE A 65 -4.06 20.13 -26.35
C ILE A 65 -3.39 20.42 -27.71
N GLU A 66 -3.19 21.68 -28.02
CA GLU A 66 -2.55 22.06 -29.29
C GLU A 66 -1.11 21.54 -29.35
N GLY A 67 -0.82 20.72 -30.40
CA GLY A 67 0.50 20.13 -30.63
C GLY A 67 0.77 18.86 -29.83
N VAL A 68 -0.25 18.25 -29.26
CA VAL A 68 -0.22 16.89 -28.64
C VAL A 68 -1.12 15.99 -29.50
N LEU A 69 -0.71 14.74 -29.64
CA LEU A 69 -1.45 13.75 -30.44
C LEU A 69 -2.68 13.23 -29.69
N GLU A 70 -2.49 12.89 -28.43
CA GLU A 70 -3.50 12.33 -27.55
C GLU A 70 -4.44 13.43 -27.02
N ASP A 71 -5.69 13.08 -26.79
CA ASP A 71 -6.63 13.90 -26.04
C ASP A 71 -6.39 13.80 -24.52
N VAL A 72 -7.05 14.68 -23.77
CA VAL A 72 -6.87 14.70 -22.31
C VAL A 72 -7.40 13.43 -21.64
N ILE A 73 -8.40 12.76 -22.23
CA ILE A 73 -8.92 11.49 -21.71
C ILE A 73 -7.88 10.38 -21.87
N GLU A 74 -7.21 10.30 -23.02
CA GLU A 74 -6.12 9.33 -23.21
C GLU A 74 -4.96 9.59 -22.25
N ILE A 75 -4.61 10.86 -22.05
CA ILE A 75 -3.61 11.26 -21.02
C ILE A 75 -4.06 10.81 -19.62
N CYS A 76 -5.35 10.97 -19.26
CA CYS A 76 -5.88 10.47 -17.99
C CYS A 76 -5.70 8.96 -17.83
N LEU A 77 -5.93 8.18 -18.88
CA LEU A 77 -5.75 6.72 -18.85
C LEU A 77 -4.27 6.36 -18.68
N ASN A 78 -3.39 7.01 -19.41
CA ASN A 78 -1.94 6.80 -19.33
C ASN A 78 -1.40 7.17 -17.94
N LEU A 79 -1.87 8.25 -17.33
CA LEU A 79 -1.47 8.66 -15.97
C LEU A 79 -1.89 7.63 -14.92
N LYS A 80 -3.01 6.92 -15.09
CA LYS A 80 -3.46 5.85 -14.18
C LYS A 80 -2.56 4.60 -14.22
N GLU A 81 -1.77 4.43 -15.28
CA GLU A 81 -0.83 3.32 -15.40
C GLU A 81 0.48 3.57 -14.64
N ILE A 82 0.76 4.81 -14.25
CA ILE A 82 1.99 5.18 -13.54
C ILE A 82 1.96 4.62 -12.11
N ARG A 83 3.02 3.90 -11.74
CA ARG A 83 3.20 3.31 -10.41
C ARG A 83 4.19 4.13 -9.61
N LEU A 84 3.75 4.52 -8.41
CA LEU A 84 4.46 5.48 -7.57
C LEU A 84 4.62 4.93 -6.15
N ILE A 85 5.74 5.27 -5.53
CA ILE A 85 5.93 5.11 -4.09
C ILE A 85 5.97 6.52 -3.49
N LEU A 86 5.15 6.76 -2.46
CA LEU A 86 5.15 8.00 -1.69
C LEU A 86 5.74 7.73 -0.30
N HIS A 87 6.85 8.38 -0.01
CA HIS A 87 7.49 8.34 1.30
C HIS A 87 6.93 9.48 2.17
N GLY A 88 5.95 9.15 3.01
CA GLY A 88 5.24 10.10 3.85
C GLY A 88 3.73 10.08 3.63
N ASP A 89 3.01 10.87 4.43
CA ASP A 89 1.54 10.90 4.41
C ASP A 89 0.98 12.17 3.74
N GLU A 90 1.84 13.17 3.51
CA GLU A 90 1.42 14.45 2.92
C GLU A 90 1.33 14.35 1.39
N PRO A 91 0.28 14.93 0.76
CA PRO A 91 0.17 15.02 -0.69
C PRO A 91 1.39 15.70 -1.31
N GLN A 92 1.86 15.17 -2.43
CA GLN A 92 3.01 15.71 -3.16
C GLN A 92 2.62 16.12 -4.58
N VAL A 93 3.26 17.16 -5.09
CA VAL A 93 3.03 17.66 -6.45
C VAL A 93 4.22 17.33 -7.33
N LEU A 94 3.98 16.57 -8.39
CA LEU A 94 4.92 16.32 -9.47
C LEU A 94 4.73 17.38 -10.55
N LYS A 95 5.81 17.73 -11.26
CA LYS A 95 5.76 18.67 -12.36
C LYS A 95 6.28 18.04 -13.64
N LEU A 96 5.58 18.29 -14.73
CA LEU A 96 6.00 17.91 -16.07
C LEU A 96 6.02 19.17 -16.95
N ASN A 97 7.22 19.60 -17.33
CA ASN A 97 7.43 20.79 -18.14
C ASN A 97 8.08 20.39 -19.45
N ILE A 98 7.32 20.43 -20.54
CA ILE A 98 7.74 19.96 -21.85
C ILE A 98 7.74 21.11 -22.84
N LYS A 99 8.83 21.23 -23.58
CA LYS A 99 8.94 22.09 -24.74
C LYS A 99 8.93 21.22 -25.99
N GLY A 100 8.11 21.59 -26.95
CA GLY A 100 8.03 20.91 -28.23
C GLY A 100 9.34 20.92 -29.01
N THR A 101 9.57 19.90 -29.78
CA THR A 101 10.71 19.73 -30.68
C THR A 101 10.22 19.66 -32.13
N LYS A 102 11.15 19.76 -33.09
CA LYS A 102 10.80 19.67 -34.53
C LYS A 102 10.29 18.29 -34.93
N GLU A 103 10.71 17.27 -34.19
CA GLU A 103 10.29 15.88 -34.40
C GLU A 103 9.29 15.49 -33.31
N ALA A 104 8.34 14.62 -33.66
CA ALA A 104 7.41 14.07 -32.69
C ALA A 104 8.17 13.34 -31.56
N LYS A 105 7.91 13.70 -30.32
CA LYS A 105 8.58 13.13 -29.16
C LYS A 105 7.54 12.50 -28.21
N GLY A 106 7.69 11.22 -27.96
CA GLY A 106 6.97 10.53 -26.88
C GLY A 106 7.49 10.96 -25.51
N ILE A 107 6.60 11.40 -24.65
CA ILE A 107 6.88 11.78 -23.28
C ILE A 107 6.52 10.62 -22.38
N THR A 108 7.40 10.27 -21.49
CA THR A 108 7.26 9.14 -20.59
C THR A 108 7.35 9.58 -19.13
N ALA A 109 7.02 8.69 -18.21
CA ALA A 109 7.02 8.98 -16.77
C ALA A 109 8.42 9.41 -16.24
N LYS A 110 9.50 9.07 -16.93
CA LYS A 110 10.87 9.54 -16.57
C LYS A 110 11.10 11.04 -16.81
N ASP A 111 10.31 11.69 -17.68
CA ASP A 111 10.43 13.11 -17.96
C ASP A 111 9.80 13.99 -16.85
N MET A 112 9.11 13.37 -15.89
CA MET A 112 8.53 14.07 -14.73
C MET A 112 9.61 14.50 -13.73
N VAL A 113 9.46 15.71 -13.20
CA VAL A 113 10.26 16.20 -12.08
C VAL A 113 9.58 15.76 -10.78
N THR A 114 10.22 14.84 -10.07
CA THR A 114 9.69 14.26 -8.84
C THR A 114 10.39 14.88 -7.62
N PRO A 115 9.65 15.24 -6.55
CA PRO A 115 10.26 15.58 -5.26
C PRO A 115 10.94 14.34 -4.65
N SER A 116 11.84 14.54 -3.71
CA SER A 116 12.59 13.44 -3.06
C SER A 116 11.70 12.40 -2.33
N GLN A 117 10.47 12.77 -2.05
CA GLN A 117 9.50 11.91 -1.37
C GLN A 117 8.70 11.00 -2.31
N VAL A 118 8.83 11.19 -3.63
CA VAL A 118 8.09 10.38 -4.63
C VAL A 118 9.07 9.66 -5.54
N GLU A 119 8.89 8.36 -5.66
CA GLU A 119 9.63 7.52 -6.59
C GLU A 119 8.71 6.92 -7.64
N VAL A 120 9.09 7.03 -8.92
CA VAL A 120 8.37 6.42 -10.05
C VAL A 120 9.01 5.07 -10.35
N ILE A 121 8.23 4.00 -10.32
CA ILE A 121 8.71 2.62 -10.54
C ILE A 121 8.79 2.31 -12.02
N ASN A 122 7.70 2.51 -12.75
CA ASN A 122 7.59 2.20 -14.18
C ASN A 122 7.87 3.42 -15.06
N LYS A 123 9.13 3.85 -15.10
CA LYS A 123 9.58 5.09 -15.77
C LYS A 123 9.32 5.16 -17.28
N ASP A 124 9.13 4.02 -17.93
CA ASP A 124 8.98 3.92 -19.37
C ASP A 124 7.53 4.00 -19.86
N VAL A 125 6.57 4.18 -18.93
CA VAL A 125 5.17 4.36 -19.27
C VAL A 125 5.00 5.64 -20.09
N HIS A 126 4.31 5.50 -21.21
CA HIS A 126 3.97 6.60 -22.11
C HIS A 126 2.89 7.49 -21.48
N ILE A 127 3.07 8.80 -21.57
CA ILE A 127 2.08 9.78 -21.09
C ILE A 127 1.39 10.45 -22.27
N MET A 128 2.16 11.03 -23.18
CA MET A 128 1.67 11.75 -24.35
C MET A 128 2.74 11.90 -25.44
N THR A 129 2.35 12.22 -26.67
CA THR A 129 3.24 12.49 -27.79
C THR A 129 3.12 13.95 -28.23
N VAL A 130 4.20 14.70 -28.12
CA VAL A 130 4.26 16.09 -28.57
C VAL A 130 4.69 16.14 -30.03
N THR A 131 3.87 16.75 -30.89
CA THR A 131 4.06 16.80 -32.35
C THR A 131 4.44 18.17 -32.88
N SER A 132 4.18 19.25 -32.12
CA SER A 132 4.44 20.61 -32.55
C SER A 132 5.66 21.22 -31.85
N PRO A 133 6.58 21.86 -32.59
CA PRO A 133 7.72 22.54 -31.99
C PRO A 133 7.35 23.78 -31.15
N LYS A 134 6.13 24.29 -31.32
CA LYS A 134 5.62 25.43 -30.55
C LYS A 134 4.89 25.02 -29.28
N ALA A 135 4.64 23.72 -29.10
CA ALA A 135 3.94 23.25 -27.92
C ALA A 135 4.76 23.56 -26.64
N LEU A 136 4.10 24.14 -25.67
CA LEU A 136 4.60 24.36 -24.33
C LEU A 136 3.59 23.79 -23.35
N ILE A 137 3.96 22.69 -22.68
CA ILE A 137 3.07 21.96 -21.81
C ILE A 137 3.63 22.02 -20.39
N ASN A 138 2.86 22.62 -19.50
CA ASN A 138 3.12 22.59 -18.08
C ASN A 138 1.99 21.80 -17.42
N MET A 139 2.35 20.71 -16.75
CA MET A 139 1.41 19.86 -16.04
C MET A 139 1.86 19.72 -14.58
N GLU A 140 0.93 19.86 -13.68
CA GLU A 140 1.09 19.56 -12.25
C GLU A 140 0.20 18.36 -11.90
N LEU A 141 0.80 17.36 -11.23
CA LEU A 141 0.11 16.13 -10.84
C LEU A 141 0.17 15.99 -9.31
N THR A 142 -0.98 15.81 -8.69
CA THR A 142 -1.06 15.58 -7.25
C THR A 142 -1.03 14.09 -6.96
N VAL A 143 -0.10 13.66 -6.13
CA VAL A 143 0.04 12.27 -5.66
C VAL A 143 -0.35 12.21 -4.21
N GLU A 144 -1.21 11.26 -3.89
CA GLU A 144 -1.69 11.02 -2.54
C GLU A 144 -1.52 9.56 -2.14
N ARG A 145 -1.55 9.32 -0.83
CA ARG A 145 -1.55 7.98 -0.25
C ARG A 145 -2.96 7.56 0.11
N GLY A 146 -3.31 6.32 -0.14
CA GLY A 146 -4.62 5.80 0.19
C GLY A 146 -4.69 4.29 0.17
N MET A 147 -5.89 3.75 0.33
CA MET A 147 -6.15 2.31 0.30
C MET A 147 -7.26 1.98 -0.69
N GLY A 148 -7.08 0.85 -1.39
CA GLY A 148 -8.10 0.31 -2.29
C GLY A 148 -8.35 1.19 -3.50
N TYR A 149 -9.63 1.44 -3.83
CA TYR A 149 -10.08 2.23 -4.96
C TYR A 149 -10.99 3.36 -4.50
N ILE A 150 -10.66 4.58 -4.87
CA ILE A 150 -11.46 5.76 -4.56
C ILE A 150 -11.96 6.36 -5.88
N GLN A 151 -13.27 6.39 -6.03
CA GLN A 151 -13.95 7.05 -7.14
C GLN A 151 -13.95 8.56 -6.96
N THR A 152 -13.75 9.27 -8.05
CA THR A 152 -13.93 10.73 -8.05
C THR A 152 -15.40 11.05 -7.89
N ASP A 153 -15.81 11.54 -6.72
CA ASP A 153 -17.17 11.97 -6.46
C ASP A 153 -17.52 13.19 -7.33
N LYS A 154 -18.40 12.97 -8.31
CA LYS A 154 -18.93 14.04 -9.17
C LYS A 154 -19.74 15.08 -8.38
N ASP A 155 -20.22 14.71 -7.19
CA ASP A 155 -21.11 15.50 -6.33
C ASP A 155 -20.40 16.19 -5.15
N ALA A 156 -19.08 16.04 -5.00
CA ALA A 156 -18.34 16.71 -3.94
C ALA A 156 -18.51 18.23 -4.10
N LYS A 157 -19.27 18.84 -3.17
CA LYS A 157 -19.57 20.28 -3.07
C LYS A 157 -18.33 21.14 -2.74
N GLU A 158 -17.15 20.55 -2.76
CA GLU A 158 -15.90 21.30 -2.62
C GLU A 158 -15.73 22.19 -3.87
N LYS A 159 -15.40 23.45 -3.62
CA LYS A 159 -15.10 24.42 -4.66
C LYS A 159 -14.02 23.82 -5.55
N LYS A 160 -14.41 23.41 -6.77
CA LYS A 160 -13.48 22.92 -7.78
C LYS A 160 -12.65 24.10 -8.23
N ASP A 161 -11.35 24.03 -8.06
CA ASP A 161 -10.45 24.95 -8.73
C ASP A 161 -10.57 24.73 -10.23
N ILE A 162 -10.75 25.84 -10.98
CA ILE A 162 -10.93 25.78 -12.42
C ILE A 162 -9.66 25.20 -13.06
N GLY A 163 -9.85 24.19 -13.94
CA GLY A 163 -8.77 23.53 -14.65
C GLY A 163 -8.09 22.38 -13.90
N VAL A 164 -8.53 22.02 -12.69
CA VAL A 164 -8.10 20.79 -12.03
C VAL A 164 -8.98 19.62 -12.43
N ILE A 165 -8.34 18.61 -13.05
CA ILE A 165 -8.99 17.37 -13.49
C ILE A 165 -8.70 16.30 -12.42
N ARG A 166 -9.75 15.73 -11.83
CA ARG A 166 -9.64 14.65 -10.83
C ARG A 166 -9.67 13.29 -11.52
N LEU A 167 -8.88 12.37 -11.02
CA LEU A 167 -8.82 10.99 -11.48
C LEU A 167 -9.35 10.03 -10.41
N ASP A 168 -10.03 8.97 -10.86
CA ASP A 168 -10.28 7.83 -9.99
C ASP A 168 -8.93 7.20 -9.62
N ALA A 169 -8.68 7.05 -8.32
CA ALA A 169 -7.41 6.59 -7.81
C ALA A 169 -7.46 5.10 -7.44
N ILE A 170 -6.54 4.32 -7.99
CA ILE A 170 -6.30 2.92 -7.64
C ILE A 170 -5.03 2.89 -6.79
N PHE A 171 -5.20 2.82 -5.47
CA PHE A 171 -4.09 2.83 -4.52
C PHE A 171 -3.49 1.44 -4.29
N THR A 172 -4.27 0.37 -4.53
CA THR A 172 -3.80 -0.98 -4.24
C THR A 172 -2.59 -1.35 -5.10
N PRO A 173 -1.47 -1.77 -4.49
CA PRO A 173 -0.29 -2.23 -5.23
C PRO A 173 -0.43 -3.68 -5.73
N VAL A 174 -1.51 -4.35 -5.36
CA VAL A 174 -1.75 -5.74 -5.74
C VAL A 174 -2.60 -5.80 -7.00
N LEU A 175 -2.02 -6.31 -8.08
CA LEU A 175 -2.68 -6.41 -9.38
C LEU A 175 -3.58 -7.63 -9.48
N ARG A 176 -3.10 -8.79 -8.98
CA ARG A 176 -3.82 -10.05 -9.11
C ARG A 176 -3.55 -10.95 -7.92
N VAL A 177 -4.61 -11.55 -7.40
CA VAL A 177 -4.54 -12.62 -6.39
C VAL A 177 -5.44 -13.77 -6.81
N ASN A 178 -4.85 -14.92 -7.00
CA ASN A 178 -5.54 -16.19 -7.17
C ASN A 178 -5.25 -17.13 -6.00
N PHE A 179 -6.16 -18.00 -5.67
CA PHE A 179 -5.87 -19.10 -4.77
C PHE A 179 -6.47 -20.41 -5.27
N GLU A 180 -5.77 -21.51 -4.99
CA GLU A 180 -6.20 -22.87 -5.27
C GLU A 180 -6.11 -23.67 -3.98
N VAL A 181 -7.09 -24.56 -3.79
CA VAL A 181 -7.16 -25.44 -2.63
C VAL A 181 -7.12 -26.87 -3.09
N GLU A 182 -6.12 -27.59 -2.64
CA GLU A 182 -5.92 -28.99 -2.93
C GLU A 182 -6.09 -29.83 -1.66
N ASN A 183 -6.55 -31.08 -1.83
CA ASN A 183 -6.56 -32.04 -0.75
C ASN A 183 -5.17 -32.64 -0.55
N MET A 184 -4.76 -32.78 0.70
CA MET A 184 -3.47 -33.39 1.06
C MET A 184 -3.64 -34.43 2.16
N ARG A 185 -2.74 -35.41 2.17
CA ARG A 185 -2.68 -36.42 3.21
C ARG A 185 -1.83 -35.97 4.40
N VAL A 186 -2.37 -36.08 5.60
CA VAL A 186 -1.65 -35.85 6.86
C VAL A 186 -1.87 -37.08 7.76
N GLY A 187 -0.83 -37.91 7.89
CA GLY A 187 -0.95 -39.20 8.56
C GLY A 187 -1.93 -40.13 7.84
N ASP A 188 -2.99 -40.59 8.53
CA ASP A 188 -4.03 -41.46 7.97
C ASP A 188 -5.20 -40.70 7.33
N LYS A 189 -5.24 -39.35 7.51
CA LYS A 189 -6.32 -38.51 6.97
C LYS A 189 -5.91 -37.92 5.61
N THR A 190 -6.82 -37.94 4.65
CA THR A 190 -6.59 -37.48 3.27
C THR A 190 -7.40 -36.24 2.91
N ASP A 191 -8.08 -35.63 3.88
CA ASP A 191 -9.05 -34.54 3.73
C ASP A 191 -8.50 -33.15 4.17
N PHE A 192 -7.23 -33.08 4.57
CA PHE A 192 -6.58 -31.81 4.87
C PHE A 192 -6.41 -30.95 3.63
N ASN A 193 -6.37 -29.63 3.81
CA ASN A 193 -6.22 -28.72 2.69
C ASN A 193 -4.79 -28.16 2.59
N ARG A 194 -4.33 -28.04 1.36
CA ARG A 194 -3.17 -27.27 0.93
C ARG A 194 -3.67 -26.05 0.15
N LEU A 195 -3.37 -24.86 0.61
CA LEU A 195 -3.72 -23.61 -0.04
C LEU A 195 -2.50 -23.08 -0.78
N LEU A 196 -2.64 -22.85 -2.08
CA LEU A 196 -1.68 -22.14 -2.92
C LEU A 196 -2.23 -20.75 -3.22
N LEU A 197 -1.52 -19.71 -2.85
CA LEU A 197 -1.90 -18.32 -3.03
C LEU A 197 -0.92 -17.65 -4.00
N ASP A 198 -1.38 -17.33 -5.20
CA ASP A 198 -0.62 -16.66 -6.26
C ASP A 198 -0.88 -15.16 -6.18
N ILE A 199 0.16 -14.40 -5.86
CA ILE A 199 0.11 -12.94 -5.67
C ILE A 199 0.97 -12.28 -6.72
N THR A 200 0.40 -11.32 -7.47
CA THR A 200 1.12 -10.47 -8.41
C THR A 200 0.98 -9.01 -7.99
N THR A 201 2.10 -8.31 -7.84
CA THR A 201 2.17 -6.90 -7.47
C THR A 201 2.62 -6.04 -8.65
N ASP A 202 2.50 -4.74 -8.51
CA ASP A 202 2.89 -3.75 -9.50
C ASP A 202 4.38 -3.34 -9.43
N GLY A 203 5.12 -3.89 -8.46
CA GLY A 203 6.54 -3.61 -8.23
C GLY A 203 6.80 -2.51 -7.19
N THR A 204 5.78 -1.83 -6.67
CA THR A 204 5.94 -0.88 -5.55
C THR A 204 6.16 -1.58 -4.23
N ILE A 205 5.66 -2.81 -4.10
CA ILE A 205 5.83 -3.68 -2.93
C ILE A 205 6.13 -5.10 -3.40
N THR A 206 6.92 -5.84 -2.64
CA THR A 206 7.14 -7.26 -2.93
C THR A 206 5.93 -8.11 -2.57
N PRO A 207 5.66 -9.22 -3.29
CA PRO A 207 4.54 -10.10 -2.96
C PRO A 207 4.58 -10.65 -1.53
N GLU A 208 5.78 -10.87 -0.99
CA GLU A 208 5.99 -11.32 0.39
C GLU A 208 5.54 -10.27 1.40
N GLU A 209 6.00 -9.03 1.23
CA GLU A 209 5.60 -7.92 2.09
C GLU A 209 4.11 -7.65 2.01
N ALA A 210 3.51 -7.78 0.82
CA ALA A 210 2.07 -7.67 0.63
C ALA A 210 1.32 -8.74 1.43
N TYR A 211 1.81 -10.01 1.36
CA TYR A 211 1.25 -11.12 2.13
C TYR A 211 1.37 -10.89 3.64
N GLU A 212 2.55 -10.50 4.11
CA GLU A 212 2.80 -10.24 5.54
C GLU A 212 1.92 -9.11 6.08
N LYS A 213 1.80 -8.01 5.35
CA LYS A 213 0.93 -6.88 5.72
C LYS A 213 -0.53 -7.30 5.79
N ALA A 214 -1.04 -8.02 4.78
CA ALA A 214 -2.42 -8.48 4.75
C ALA A 214 -2.72 -9.47 5.89
N ALA A 215 -1.80 -10.39 6.17
CA ALA A 215 -1.92 -11.33 7.27
C ALA A 215 -1.86 -10.62 8.64
N GLY A 216 -1.00 -9.62 8.78
CA GLY A 216 -0.89 -8.77 9.97
C GLY A 216 -2.19 -8.03 10.28
N VAL A 217 -2.76 -7.34 9.27
CA VAL A 217 -4.05 -6.63 9.42
C VAL A 217 -5.16 -7.59 9.87
N LEU A 218 -5.23 -8.78 9.26
CA LEU A 218 -6.23 -9.79 9.67
C LEU A 218 -6.00 -10.27 11.10
N PHE A 219 -4.74 -10.48 11.50
CA PHE A 219 -4.40 -10.89 12.85
C PHE A 219 -4.85 -9.87 13.88
N ASP A 220 -4.55 -8.58 13.66
CA ASP A 220 -4.93 -7.49 14.57
C ASP A 220 -6.46 -7.38 14.72
N HIS A 221 -7.21 -7.53 13.60
CA HIS A 221 -8.67 -7.55 13.63
C HIS A 221 -9.22 -8.75 14.41
N PHE A 222 -8.68 -9.96 14.20
CA PHE A 222 -9.13 -11.14 14.92
C PHE A 222 -8.74 -11.11 16.40
N GLU A 223 -7.62 -10.48 16.75
CA GLU A 223 -7.23 -10.28 18.13
C GLU A 223 -8.24 -9.39 18.87
N LEU A 224 -8.67 -8.29 18.26
CA LEU A 224 -9.71 -7.41 18.81
C LEU A 224 -11.08 -8.11 18.89
N ILE A 225 -11.49 -8.85 17.84
CA ILE A 225 -12.78 -9.58 17.81
C ILE A 225 -12.82 -10.68 18.88
N LYS A 226 -11.69 -11.27 19.22
CA LYS A 226 -11.60 -12.30 20.27
C LYS A 226 -12.01 -11.77 21.63
N ASP A 227 -11.78 -10.49 21.91
CA ASP A 227 -12.07 -9.86 23.18
C ASP A 227 -13.52 -9.34 23.18
N LEU A 228 -14.46 -10.19 23.65
CA LEU A 228 -15.86 -9.79 23.84
C LEU A 228 -15.97 -8.76 24.98
N GLU A 229 -16.62 -7.62 24.71
CA GLU A 229 -16.97 -6.65 25.72
C GLU A 229 -17.86 -7.31 26.81
N GLY A 230 -17.43 -7.21 28.06
CA GLY A 230 -18.13 -7.80 29.22
C GLY A 230 -17.33 -8.86 29.98
N LYS A 231 -16.26 -9.39 29.44
CA LYS A 231 -15.28 -10.14 30.24
C LYS A 231 -14.28 -9.15 30.84
N LYS A 232 -14.44 -8.77 32.13
CA LYS A 232 -13.39 -8.09 32.88
C LYS A 232 -12.11 -8.90 32.70
N SER A 233 -11.19 -8.39 31.90
CA SER A 233 -9.85 -8.95 31.78
C SER A 233 -9.20 -8.89 33.15
N VAL A 234 -9.10 -10.03 33.79
CA VAL A 234 -8.15 -10.19 34.92
C VAL A 234 -6.77 -10.08 34.28
N LYS A 235 -6.31 -8.85 34.10
CA LYS A 235 -4.92 -8.58 33.73
C LYS A 235 -4.05 -9.16 34.85
N LYS A 236 -3.43 -10.29 34.59
CA LYS A 236 -2.24 -10.74 35.30
C LYS A 236 -1.16 -9.67 35.06
N SER A 237 -1.14 -8.65 35.92
CA SER A 237 -0.02 -7.75 36.07
C SER A 237 1.08 -8.47 36.82
N THR A 238 1.75 -9.41 36.18
CA THR A 238 2.96 -10.04 36.71
C THR A 238 4.17 -9.24 36.22
N GLY A 239 4.77 -8.48 37.12
CA GLY A 239 6.21 -8.34 37.11
C GLY A 239 6.83 -7.15 36.42
N LYS A 240 6.47 -5.90 36.74
CA LYS A 240 7.42 -4.77 36.52
C LYS A 240 7.41 -3.67 37.60
N LYS A 241 6.75 -3.88 38.75
CA LYS A 241 6.75 -2.89 39.83
C LYS A 241 7.69 -3.20 41.01
N SER A 242 8.42 -4.31 41.00
CA SER A 242 9.36 -4.66 42.11
C SER A 242 10.80 -4.16 41.94
N ALA A 243 11.17 -3.69 40.73
CA ALA A 243 12.55 -3.23 40.48
C ALA A 243 12.77 -1.72 40.76
N ILE A 244 11.70 -0.92 40.80
CA ILE A 244 11.82 0.53 41.02
C ILE A 244 11.79 0.87 42.51
N LYS A 245 11.02 0.12 43.35
CA LYS A 245 11.00 0.36 44.82
C LYS A 245 12.27 -0.06 45.53
N LYS A 246 13.09 -0.96 45.00
CA LYS A 246 14.39 -1.35 45.59
C LYS A 246 15.51 -0.34 45.33
N LYS A 247 15.40 0.54 44.35
CA LYS A 247 16.41 1.58 44.08
C LYS A 247 16.19 2.86 44.88
N GLU A 248 14.97 3.16 45.30
CA GLU A 248 14.70 4.33 46.15
C GLU A 248 15.00 4.11 47.65
N SER A 249 14.78 2.89 48.13
CA SER A 249 15.13 2.56 49.53
C SER A 249 16.65 2.45 49.77
N ALA A 250 17.43 2.15 48.73
CA ALA A 250 18.89 2.11 48.82
C ALA A 250 19.56 3.52 48.78
N LYS A 251 18.89 4.51 48.13
CA LYS A 251 19.39 5.91 48.14
C LYS A 251 19.10 6.66 49.43
N LYS A 252 18.01 6.32 50.15
CA LYS A 252 17.71 6.94 51.48
C LYS A 252 18.61 6.44 52.61
N LYS A 253 19.14 5.21 52.53
CA LYS A 253 20.07 4.69 53.55
C LYS A 253 21.52 5.18 53.41
N LYS A 254 21.93 5.73 52.25
CA LYS A 254 23.27 6.31 52.08
C LYS A 254 23.34 7.81 52.40
N GLY A 255 22.19 8.52 52.47
CA GLY A 255 22.13 9.94 52.86
C GLY A 255 22.22 10.20 54.39
N VAL A 256 21.82 9.21 55.20
CA VAL A 256 21.77 9.36 56.65
C VAL A 256 23.10 8.99 57.34
N LYS A 257 24.03 8.32 56.66
CA LYS A 257 25.34 7.97 57.22
C LYS A 257 26.44 9.02 57.02
N LYS A 258 26.17 10.09 56.22
CA LYS A 258 27.16 11.17 55.98
C LYS A 258 26.98 12.42 56.87
N SER A 259 25.93 12.46 57.73
CA SER A 259 25.66 13.57 58.62
C SER A 259 26.01 13.28 60.09
N ARG A 260 26.65 12.14 60.40
CA ARG A 260 27.06 11.78 61.78
C ARG A 260 28.57 11.69 62.02
N VAL A 261 29.39 12.19 61.12
CA VAL A 261 30.87 12.24 61.27
C VAL A 261 31.41 13.67 61.08
N LYS A 262 30.63 14.69 61.48
CA LYS A 262 31.16 16.04 61.76
C LYS A 262 30.41 16.64 62.95
N LYS A 263 30.83 16.26 64.13
CA LYS A 263 30.82 17.01 65.38
C LYS A 263 31.89 16.39 66.27
#